data_81077f495c090035b02375e0ea1843de
#
_entry.id   81077f495c090035b02375e0ea1843de
#
_cell.length_a   1.000
_cell.length_b   1.000
_cell.length_c   1.000
_cell.angle_alpha   90.00
_cell.angle_beta   90.00
_cell.angle_gamma   90.00
#
_symmetry.space_group_name_H-M   'P 1'
#
loop_
_entity.id
_entity.type
_entity.pdbx_description
1 polymer ?
#
loop_
_entity_poly.entity_id
_entity_poly.type
_entity_poly.pdbx_seq_one_letter_code
_entity_poly.pdbx_strand_id
1 'polypeptide(L)'
;MIKLENVNYIYERGMPDERQALFDINLEIPDGAVTAIIGHTGSGKSTLIQLLNALEKPSSGSINVNGTEVCAKNADIRGLRQRVGLVFQYPEQQLFEETVYKDIAFGPKNMGLSDDEIDKRVREAARLAGVNEKYMNRSPFDLSGGQKRRAAIAGVLAMEPEALILDEPAAGLDPRGRDGILSEIKKLHEEKPEMIIIFVSHSMEDVAKTAEHIVVMNNGRIAMTGGVKEVFSRGRELEEMGLSVPQITKLCARLSSAGINIEQGIFTVEEAVEKLAAAMNL
;
A
#
# COMPACT_ATOMS: atom_id res chain seq x y z
N MET A 1 -4.94 -6.21 -13.54
CA MET A 1 -4.28 -7.35 -12.85
C MET A 1 -2.77 -7.20 -12.94
N ILE A 2 -2.06 -7.41 -11.84
CA ILE A 2 -0.61 -7.45 -11.80
C ILE A 2 -0.18 -8.91 -11.61
N LYS A 3 0.72 -9.39 -12.49
CA LYS A 3 1.21 -10.77 -12.48
C LYS A 3 2.73 -10.81 -12.52
N LEU A 4 3.32 -11.59 -11.63
CA LEU A 4 4.75 -11.88 -11.57
C LEU A 4 4.96 -13.38 -11.78
N GLU A 5 5.92 -13.75 -12.66
CA GLU A 5 6.23 -15.15 -12.96
C GLU A 5 7.74 -15.37 -12.83
N ASN A 6 8.14 -16.24 -11.89
CA ASN A 6 9.52 -16.65 -11.61
C ASN A 6 10.48 -15.48 -11.44
N VAL A 7 10.02 -14.39 -10.79
CA VAL A 7 10.78 -13.15 -10.64
C VAL A 7 11.86 -13.31 -9.58
N ASN A 8 13.10 -13.02 -9.98
CA ASN A 8 14.26 -12.93 -9.10
C ASN A 8 14.85 -11.53 -9.16
N TYR A 9 15.40 -11.07 -8.05
CA TYR A 9 16.11 -9.81 -8.02
C TYR A 9 17.39 -9.89 -7.19
N ILE A 10 18.51 -9.44 -7.78
CA ILE A 10 19.84 -9.46 -7.22
C ILE A 10 20.38 -8.04 -7.25
N TYR A 11 20.64 -7.46 -6.09
CA TYR A 11 21.34 -6.19 -5.97
C TYR A 11 22.82 -6.38 -6.35
N GLU A 12 23.41 -5.37 -7.00
CA GLU A 12 24.84 -5.28 -7.34
C GLU A 12 25.40 -6.54 -8.01
N ARG A 13 24.62 -7.10 -8.93
CA ARG A 13 24.96 -8.35 -9.63
C ARG A 13 26.34 -8.28 -10.26
N GLY A 14 27.21 -9.25 -9.91
CA GLY A 14 28.60 -9.33 -10.37
C GLY A 14 29.57 -8.44 -9.59
N MET A 15 29.13 -7.77 -8.53
CA MET A 15 29.96 -6.97 -7.62
C MET A 15 30.26 -7.74 -6.33
N PRO A 16 31.27 -7.30 -5.53
CA PRO A 16 31.62 -7.98 -4.26
C PRO A 16 30.46 -8.05 -3.25
N ASP A 17 29.56 -7.07 -3.28
CA ASP A 17 28.42 -6.97 -2.36
C ASP A 17 27.12 -7.51 -2.98
N GLU A 18 27.23 -8.43 -3.96
CA GLU A 18 26.09 -9.09 -4.58
C GLU A 18 25.18 -9.73 -3.54
N ARG A 19 23.88 -9.37 -3.57
CA ARG A 19 22.89 -9.88 -2.65
C ARG A 19 21.57 -10.14 -3.36
N GLN A 20 21.12 -11.38 -3.35
CA GLN A 20 19.80 -11.72 -3.82
C GLN A 20 18.73 -11.30 -2.79
N ALA A 21 17.74 -10.51 -3.23
CA ALA A 21 16.69 -9.98 -2.39
C ALA A 21 15.32 -10.64 -2.65
N LEU A 22 15.08 -11.12 -3.88
CA LEU A 22 13.87 -11.84 -4.23
C LEU A 22 14.21 -13.16 -4.90
N PHE A 23 13.47 -14.20 -4.51
CA PHE A 23 13.70 -15.57 -4.94
C PHE A 23 12.40 -16.14 -5.51
N ASP A 24 12.36 -16.36 -6.83
CA ASP A 24 11.31 -17.10 -7.52
C ASP A 24 9.91 -16.61 -7.14
N ILE A 25 9.68 -15.30 -7.24
CA ILE A 25 8.40 -14.69 -6.93
C ILE A 25 7.38 -15.04 -8.01
N ASN A 26 6.33 -15.73 -7.59
CA ASN A 26 5.13 -16.00 -8.36
C ASN A 26 3.96 -15.38 -7.59
N LEU A 27 3.31 -14.37 -8.17
CA LEU A 27 2.28 -13.58 -7.49
C LEU A 27 1.28 -13.03 -8.51
N GLU A 28 0.01 -13.13 -8.17
CA GLU A 28 -1.07 -12.43 -8.85
C GLU A 28 -1.75 -11.49 -7.86
N ILE A 29 -1.84 -10.20 -8.23
CA ILE A 29 -2.57 -9.19 -7.46
C ILE A 29 -3.86 -8.89 -8.24
N PRO A 30 -5.02 -9.13 -7.63
CA PRO A 30 -6.30 -8.96 -8.31
C PRO A 30 -6.58 -7.48 -8.63
N ASP A 31 -7.36 -7.25 -9.68
CA ASP A 31 -7.92 -5.93 -9.96
C ASP A 31 -8.96 -5.56 -8.90
N GLY A 32 -9.11 -4.28 -8.68
CA GLY A 32 -10.19 -3.75 -7.86
C GLY A 32 -10.19 -4.26 -6.41
N ALA A 33 -9.02 -4.53 -5.86
CA ALA A 33 -8.88 -4.94 -4.46
C ALA A 33 -7.82 -4.12 -3.74
N VAL A 34 -8.03 -3.88 -2.46
CA VAL A 34 -7.01 -3.31 -1.57
C VAL A 34 -6.13 -4.45 -1.07
N THR A 35 -4.90 -4.52 -1.60
CA THR A 35 -3.93 -5.57 -1.23
C THR A 35 -2.89 -5.03 -0.26
N ALA A 36 -2.74 -5.70 0.88
CA ALA A 36 -1.65 -5.43 1.82
C ALA A 36 -0.46 -6.35 1.57
N ILE A 37 0.75 -5.80 1.54
CA ILE A 37 1.99 -6.58 1.55
C ILE A 37 2.59 -6.48 2.95
N ILE A 38 2.71 -7.63 3.64
CA ILE A 38 3.27 -7.73 4.98
C ILE A 38 4.52 -8.62 5.01
N GLY A 39 5.32 -8.47 6.04
CA GLY A 39 6.56 -9.24 6.22
C GLY A 39 7.51 -8.51 7.17
N HIS A 40 8.47 -9.23 7.74
CA HIS A 40 9.49 -8.61 8.60
C HIS A 40 10.41 -7.65 7.80
N THR A 41 11.17 -6.82 8.52
CA THR A 41 12.19 -5.96 7.89
C THR A 41 13.21 -6.82 7.13
N GLY A 42 13.50 -6.44 5.90
CA GLY A 42 14.40 -7.21 5.02
C GLY A 42 13.77 -8.41 4.31
N SER A 43 12.44 -8.62 4.41
CA SER A 43 11.76 -9.71 3.69
C SER A 43 11.62 -9.48 2.17
N GLY A 44 11.99 -8.31 1.64
CA GLY A 44 11.94 -7.99 0.21
C GLY A 44 10.77 -7.12 -0.24
N LYS A 45 9.91 -6.62 0.67
CA LYS A 45 8.71 -5.82 0.33
C LYS A 45 9.06 -4.59 -0.52
N SER A 46 9.99 -3.75 -0.06
CA SER A 46 10.37 -2.53 -0.78
C SER A 46 10.97 -2.85 -2.16
N THR A 47 11.74 -3.93 -2.26
CA THR A 47 12.26 -4.39 -3.56
C THR A 47 11.12 -4.82 -4.48
N LEU A 48 10.12 -5.55 -3.96
CA LEU A 48 8.98 -5.99 -4.74
C LEU A 48 8.19 -4.80 -5.29
N ILE A 49 7.84 -3.81 -4.46
CA ILE A 49 7.08 -2.64 -4.93
C ILE A 49 7.86 -1.76 -5.92
N GLN A 50 9.19 -1.68 -5.80
CA GLN A 50 10.05 -0.98 -6.75
C GLN A 50 10.10 -1.66 -8.11
N LEU A 51 10.03 -2.99 -8.14
CA LEU A 51 9.90 -3.73 -9.39
C LEU A 51 8.55 -3.48 -10.08
N LEU A 52 7.45 -3.38 -9.31
CA LEU A 52 6.12 -3.12 -9.86
C LEU A 52 6.02 -1.75 -10.56
N ASN A 53 6.75 -0.75 -10.07
CA ASN A 53 6.82 0.59 -10.67
C ASN A 53 7.99 0.75 -11.66
N ALA A 54 8.73 -0.33 -11.95
CA ALA A 54 9.94 -0.32 -12.79
C ALA A 54 11.02 0.69 -12.34
N LEU A 55 11.11 0.99 -11.05
CA LEU A 55 12.28 1.67 -10.48
C LEU A 55 13.48 0.73 -10.50
N GLU A 56 13.24 -0.54 -10.21
CA GLU A 56 14.20 -1.62 -10.37
C GLU A 56 13.74 -2.56 -11.51
N LYS A 57 14.68 -3.29 -12.08
CA LYS A 57 14.41 -4.30 -13.11
C LYS A 57 14.74 -5.67 -12.58
N PRO A 58 13.86 -6.66 -12.74
CA PRO A 58 14.15 -8.01 -12.27
C PRO A 58 15.39 -8.59 -12.95
N SER A 59 16.14 -9.38 -12.19
CA SER A 59 17.32 -10.10 -12.71
C SER A 59 16.92 -11.26 -13.60
N SER A 60 15.74 -11.83 -13.39
CA SER A 60 15.09 -12.85 -14.23
C SER A 60 13.58 -12.91 -13.93
N GLY A 61 12.82 -13.62 -14.77
CA GLY A 61 11.38 -13.72 -14.71
C GLY A 61 10.67 -12.57 -15.46
N SER A 62 9.36 -12.52 -15.37
CA SER A 62 8.54 -11.51 -16.04
C SER A 62 7.56 -10.84 -15.07
N ILE A 63 7.28 -9.56 -15.31
CA ILE A 63 6.30 -8.78 -14.55
C ILE A 63 5.37 -8.14 -15.56
N ASN A 64 4.09 -8.43 -15.43
CA ASN A 64 3.05 -7.84 -16.25
C ASN A 64 2.13 -6.97 -15.38
N VAL A 65 1.93 -5.73 -15.81
CA VAL A 65 1.01 -4.79 -15.17
C VAL A 65 -0.02 -4.37 -16.22
N ASN A 66 -1.25 -4.82 -16.04
CA ASN A 66 -2.37 -4.51 -16.94
C ASN A 66 -2.02 -4.71 -18.43
N GLY A 67 -1.44 -5.88 -18.77
CA GLY A 67 -1.06 -6.23 -20.13
C GLY A 67 0.28 -5.65 -20.62
N THR A 68 0.97 -4.85 -19.80
CA THR A 68 2.29 -4.31 -20.14
C THR A 68 3.38 -5.08 -19.41
N GLU A 69 4.29 -5.68 -20.17
CA GLU A 69 5.46 -6.34 -19.61
C GLU A 69 6.53 -5.30 -19.20
N VAL A 70 6.84 -5.26 -17.91
CA VAL A 70 7.80 -4.29 -17.31
C VAL A 70 9.21 -4.43 -17.87
N CYS A 71 9.59 -5.63 -18.32
CA CYS A 71 10.97 -5.98 -18.70
C CYS A 71 11.16 -6.13 -20.20
N ALA A 72 10.15 -5.88 -21.01
CA ALA A 72 10.27 -5.96 -22.46
C ALA A 72 11.38 -5.04 -22.98
N LYS A 73 12.10 -5.50 -24.00
CA LYS A 73 13.28 -4.80 -24.55
C LYS A 73 13.00 -3.35 -24.99
N ASN A 74 11.73 -3.06 -25.29
CA ASN A 74 11.23 -1.74 -25.70
C ASN A 74 10.07 -1.27 -24.80
N ALA A 75 10.04 -1.67 -23.52
CA ALA A 75 8.97 -1.26 -22.61
C ALA A 75 8.99 0.27 -22.43
N ASP A 76 7.81 0.89 -22.54
CA ASP A 76 7.62 2.28 -22.18
C ASP A 76 7.63 2.44 -20.65
N ILE A 77 8.84 2.50 -20.09
CA ILE A 77 9.04 2.67 -18.64
C ILE A 77 8.43 3.98 -18.14
N ARG A 78 8.45 5.05 -18.95
CA ARG A 78 7.86 6.33 -18.57
C ARG A 78 6.34 6.20 -18.46
N GLY A 79 5.70 5.65 -19.46
CA GLY A 79 4.25 5.41 -19.44
C GLY A 79 3.85 4.43 -18.34
N LEU A 80 4.67 3.41 -18.06
CA LEU A 80 4.42 2.49 -16.95
C LEU A 80 4.45 3.22 -15.60
N ARG A 81 5.44 4.07 -15.34
CA ARG A 81 5.54 4.85 -14.09
C ARG A 81 4.41 5.86 -13.92
N GLN A 82 3.79 6.31 -15.00
CA GLN A 82 2.59 7.14 -14.94
C GLN A 82 1.35 6.31 -14.55
N ARG A 83 1.27 5.07 -15.02
CA ARG A 83 0.15 4.16 -14.73
C ARG A 83 0.28 3.45 -13.37
N VAL A 84 1.50 3.27 -12.87
CA VAL A 84 1.76 2.69 -11.55
C VAL A 84 2.34 3.78 -10.64
N GLY A 85 1.48 4.44 -9.90
CA GLY A 85 1.88 5.43 -8.92
C GLY A 85 2.54 4.78 -7.70
N LEU A 86 3.67 5.29 -7.27
CA LEU A 86 4.36 4.84 -6.05
C LEU A 86 4.55 6.02 -5.10
N VAL A 87 4.01 5.86 -3.89
CA VAL A 87 4.20 6.77 -2.76
C VAL A 87 5.16 6.09 -1.79
N PHE A 88 6.35 6.66 -1.63
CA PHE A 88 7.38 6.14 -0.74
C PHE A 88 7.07 6.39 0.74
N GLN A 89 7.80 5.71 1.60
CA GLN A 89 7.79 5.98 3.04
C GLN A 89 8.21 7.44 3.32
N TYR A 90 7.49 8.14 4.19
CA TYR A 90 7.65 9.58 4.46
C TYR A 90 7.53 10.47 3.22
N PRO A 91 6.44 10.37 2.45
CA PRO A 91 6.30 11.07 1.17
C PRO A 91 6.26 12.59 1.35
N GLU A 92 5.98 13.09 2.54
CA GLU A 92 6.04 14.50 2.91
C GLU A 92 7.43 15.12 2.78
N GLN A 93 8.49 14.31 2.71
CA GLN A 93 9.85 14.78 2.46
C GLN A 93 10.12 15.05 0.98
N GLN A 94 9.21 14.64 0.10
CA GLN A 94 9.34 14.81 -1.34
C GLN A 94 8.66 16.09 -1.86
N LEU A 95 7.97 16.83 -0.99
CA LEU A 95 7.36 18.10 -1.34
C LEU A 95 8.44 19.18 -1.44
N PHE A 96 8.45 19.94 -2.55
CA PHE A 96 9.51 20.90 -2.85
C PHE A 96 9.02 22.19 -3.51
N GLU A 97 7.78 22.24 -3.98
CA GLU A 97 7.22 23.40 -4.66
C GLU A 97 6.81 24.52 -3.69
N GLU A 98 6.59 25.70 -4.20
CA GLU A 98 6.19 26.88 -3.41
C GLU A 98 4.79 26.73 -2.79
N THR A 99 3.89 26.00 -3.47
CA THR A 99 2.52 25.79 -3.03
C THR A 99 2.11 24.33 -3.19
N VAL A 100 1.17 23.90 -2.36
CA VAL A 100 0.55 22.56 -2.43
C VAL A 100 -0.03 22.30 -3.82
N TYR A 101 -0.69 23.29 -4.41
CA TYR A 101 -1.21 23.19 -5.78
C TYR A 101 -0.12 22.85 -6.79
N LYS A 102 1.02 23.57 -6.72
CA LYS A 102 2.14 23.36 -7.65
C LYS A 102 2.77 21.97 -7.47
N ASP A 103 2.91 21.49 -6.23
CA ASP A 103 3.40 20.14 -5.95
C ASP A 103 2.48 19.07 -6.56
N ILE A 104 1.17 19.19 -6.36
CA ILE A 104 0.19 18.25 -6.93
C ILE A 104 0.19 18.33 -8.46
N ALA A 105 0.33 19.53 -9.03
CA ALA A 105 0.35 19.78 -10.47
C ALA A 105 1.65 19.30 -11.16
N PHE A 106 2.69 18.97 -10.41
CA PHE A 106 4.01 18.66 -10.99
C PHE A 106 3.96 17.43 -11.92
N GLY A 107 3.31 16.34 -11.50
CA GLY A 107 3.13 15.14 -12.31
C GLY A 107 2.37 15.43 -13.62
N PRO A 108 1.15 15.96 -13.56
CA PRO A 108 0.36 16.34 -14.74
C PRO A 108 1.07 17.29 -15.71
N LYS A 109 1.83 18.27 -15.21
CA LYS A 109 2.67 19.15 -16.05
C LYS A 109 3.73 18.38 -16.82
N ASN A 110 4.41 17.44 -16.17
CA ASN A 110 5.43 16.60 -16.80
C ASN A 110 4.84 15.62 -17.83
N MET A 111 3.54 15.35 -17.74
CA MET A 111 2.79 14.60 -18.75
C MET A 111 2.45 15.45 -19.98
N GLY A 112 2.63 16.77 -19.92
CA GLY A 112 2.35 17.69 -21.02
C GLY A 112 0.87 17.98 -21.21
N LEU A 113 0.08 17.90 -20.15
CA LEU A 113 -1.36 18.19 -20.18
C LEU A 113 -1.61 19.71 -20.29
N SER A 114 -2.80 20.08 -20.77
CA SER A 114 -3.25 21.47 -20.78
C SER A 114 -3.51 22.01 -19.37
N ASP A 115 -3.45 23.32 -19.19
CA ASP A 115 -3.67 23.95 -17.89
C ASP A 115 -5.06 23.63 -17.31
N ASP A 116 -6.09 23.57 -18.17
CA ASP A 116 -7.46 23.20 -17.75
C ASP A 116 -7.54 21.75 -17.24
N GLU A 117 -6.87 20.83 -17.93
CA GLU A 117 -6.83 19.43 -17.51
C GLU A 117 -5.98 19.25 -16.23
N ILE A 118 -4.89 20.01 -16.11
CA ILE A 118 -4.07 20.04 -14.88
C ILE A 118 -4.91 20.50 -13.70
N ASP A 119 -5.63 21.63 -13.81
CA ASP A 119 -6.46 22.15 -12.70
C ASP A 119 -7.53 21.15 -12.28
N LYS A 120 -8.20 20.54 -13.26
CA LYS A 120 -9.21 19.49 -13.01
C LYS A 120 -8.63 18.31 -12.24
N ARG A 121 -7.49 17.76 -12.68
CA ARG A 121 -6.84 16.61 -12.03
C ARG A 121 -6.31 16.97 -10.66
N VAL A 122 -5.73 18.15 -10.49
CA VAL A 122 -5.22 18.62 -9.19
C VAL A 122 -6.35 18.71 -8.17
N ARG A 123 -7.50 19.31 -8.53
CA ARG A 123 -8.64 19.43 -7.61
C ARG A 123 -9.25 18.09 -7.26
N GLU A 124 -9.40 17.22 -8.24
CA GLU A 124 -9.93 15.87 -8.01
C GLU A 124 -8.97 15.03 -7.14
N ALA A 125 -7.69 15.05 -7.41
CA ALA A 125 -6.69 14.36 -6.61
C ALA A 125 -6.63 14.90 -5.17
N ALA A 126 -6.70 16.22 -5.01
CA ALA A 126 -6.76 16.87 -3.70
C ALA A 126 -8.00 16.41 -2.91
N ARG A 127 -9.16 16.34 -3.56
CA ARG A 127 -10.41 15.85 -2.97
C ARG A 127 -10.29 14.39 -2.52
N LEU A 128 -9.80 13.52 -3.41
CA LEU A 128 -9.62 12.08 -3.14
C LEU A 128 -8.64 11.81 -2.00
N ALA A 129 -7.55 12.58 -1.92
CA ALA A 129 -6.56 12.46 -0.84
C ALA A 129 -6.92 13.25 0.43
N GLY A 130 -8.09 13.89 0.51
CA GLY A 130 -8.52 14.66 1.68
C GLY A 130 -7.70 15.94 1.93
N VAL A 131 -7.14 16.55 0.88
CA VAL A 131 -6.49 17.87 0.97
C VAL A 131 -7.53 18.97 0.95
N ASN A 132 -7.57 19.78 2.01
CA ASN A 132 -8.52 20.88 2.10
C ASN A 132 -8.14 22.04 1.16
N GLU A 133 -9.10 22.57 0.42
CA GLU A 133 -8.93 23.66 -0.57
C GLU A 133 -8.19 24.88 -0.01
N LYS A 134 -8.40 25.22 1.26
CA LYS A 134 -7.72 26.35 1.94
C LYS A 134 -6.20 26.20 2.01
N TYR A 135 -5.66 25.00 1.78
CA TYR A 135 -4.23 24.74 1.80
C TYR A 135 -3.57 24.82 0.42
N MET A 136 -4.35 24.81 -0.67
CA MET A 136 -3.81 24.74 -2.03
C MET A 136 -2.81 25.83 -2.36
N ASN A 137 -3.03 27.06 -1.87
CA ASN A 137 -2.15 28.21 -2.08
C ASN A 137 -1.11 28.42 -0.96
N ARG A 138 -1.03 27.50 0.01
CA ARG A 138 -0.03 27.57 1.07
C ARG A 138 1.24 26.83 0.70
N SER A 139 2.34 27.22 1.32
CA SER A 139 3.57 26.45 1.26
C SER A 139 3.35 25.07 1.90
N PRO A 140 3.80 23.97 1.25
CA PRO A 140 3.77 22.65 1.87
C PRO A 140 4.49 22.61 3.23
N PHE A 141 5.50 23.46 3.41
CA PHE A 141 6.29 23.50 4.64
C PHE A 141 5.50 24.03 5.85
N ASP A 142 4.42 24.77 5.63
CA ASP A 142 3.53 25.30 6.68
C ASP A 142 2.46 24.28 7.13
N LEU A 143 2.42 23.10 6.54
CA LEU A 143 1.44 22.07 6.82
C LEU A 143 1.90 21.12 7.94
N SER A 144 0.94 20.51 8.66
CA SER A 144 1.23 19.38 9.55
C SER A 144 1.70 18.14 8.77
N GLY A 145 2.37 17.20 9.43
CA GLY A 145 2.87 15.98 8.78
C GLY A 145 1.78 15.21 8.02
N GLY A 146 0.62 15.02 8.64
CA GLY A 146 -0.51 14.35 7.96
C GLY A 146 -1.07 15.13 6.77
N GLN A 147 -1.08 16.48 6.82
CA GLN A 147 -1.50 17.32 5.70
C GLN A 147 -0.49 17.26 4.54
N LYS A 148 0.82 17.29 4.85
CA LYS A 148 1.89 17.10 3.86
C LYS A 148 1.77 15.75 3.17
N ARG A 149 1.52 14.69 3.94
CA ARG A 149 1.35 13.32 3.42
C ARG A 149 0.18 13.22 2.45
N ARG A 150 -0.95 13.84 2.77
CA ARG A 150 -2.10 13.92 1.86
C ARG A 150 -1.75 14.66 0.58
N ALA A 151 -1.02 15.77 0.67
CA ALA A 151 -0.58 16.53 -0.50
C ALA A 151 0.34 15.67 -1.41
N ALA A 152 1.27 14.92 -0.83
CA ALA A 152 2.15 14.03 -1.57
C ALA A 152 1.39 12.86 -2.24
N ILE A 153 0.42 12.26 -1.54
CA ILE A 153 -0.46 11.23 -2.13
C ILE A 153 -1.28 11.84 -3.28
N ALA A 154 -1.82 13.07 -3.10
CA ALA A 154 -2.55 13.77 -4.15
C ALA A 154 -1.68 14.01 -5.39
N GLY A 155 -0.40 14.33 -5.21
CA GLY A 155 0.55 14.49 -6.33
C GLY A 155 0.70 13.25 -7.21
N VAL A 156 0.64 12.06 -6.60
CA VAL A 156 0.65 10.79 -7.32
C VAL A 156 -0.71 10.50 -7.95
N LEU A 157 -1.81 10.73 -7.23
CA LEU A 157 -3.18 10.54 -7.73
C LEU A 157 -3.52 11.45 -8.91
N ALA A 158 -2.94 12.66 -8.96
CA ALA A 158 -3.16 13.61 -10.06
C ALA A 158 -2.66 13.09 -11.43
N MET A 159 -1.80 12.09 -11.44
CA MET A 159 -1.40 11.39 -12.67
C MET A 159 -2.45 10.38 -13.15
N GLU A 160 -3.51 10.13 -12.37
CA GLU A 160 -4.57 9.14 -12.62
C GLU A 160 -4.00 7.73 -12.87
N PRO A 161 -3.26 7.17 -11.88
CA PRO A 161 -2.67 5.86 -12.04
C PRO A 161 -3.72 4.76 -12.05
N GLU A 162 -3.45 3.68 -12.79
CA GLU A 162 -4.25 2.43 -12.77
C GLU A 162 -3.97 1.60 -11.50
N ALA A 163 -2.76 1.72 -10.97
CA ALA A 163 -2.35 1.10 -9.72
C ALA A 163 -1.68 2.12 -8.81
N LEU A 164 -2.07 2.17 -7.54
CA LEU A 164 -1.47 3.00 -6.50
C LEU A 164 -0.77 2.12 -5.48
N ILE A 165 0.53 2.32 -5.32
CA ILE A 165 1.35 1.64 -4.33
C ILE A 165 1.73 2.63 -3.23
N LEU A 166 1.49 2.26 -1.97
CA LEU A 166 1.74 3.09 -0.80
C LEU A 166 2.71 2.34 0.14
N ASP A 167 3.93 2.83 0.29
CA ASP A 167 4.91 2.24 1.20
C ASP A 167 4.77 2.86 2.59
N GLU A 168 4.25 2.08 3.55
CA GLU A 168 4.02 2.50 4.94
C GLU A 168 3.24 3.83 5.08
N PRO A 169 2.03 3.95 4.48
CA PRO A 169 1.34 5.24 4.36
C PRO A 169 0.96 5.87 5.71
N ALA A 170 0.87 5.09 6.78
CA ALA A 170 0.49 5.56 8.11
C ALA A 170 1.68 5.66 9.10
N ALA A 171 2.90 5.33 8.67
CA ALA A 171 4.08 5.32 9.54
C ALA A 171 4.40 6.71 10.09
N GLY A 172 4.67 6.79 11.40
CA GLY A 172 5.08 8.04 12.06
C GLY A 172 3.96 9.07 12.28
N LEU A 173 2.71 8.75 11.91
CA LEU A 173 1.56 9.59 12.23
C LEU A 173 0.99 9.29 13.63
N ASP A 174 0.37 10.30 14.23
CA ASP A 174 -0.45 10.11 15.40
C ASP A 174 -1.70 9.24 15.10
N PRO A 175 -2.40 8.70 16.10
CA PRO A 175 -3.52 7.81 15.87
C PRO A 175 -4.62 8.41 14.98
N ARG A 176 -4.92 9.72 15.12
CA ARG A 176 -5.93 10.39 14.29
C ARG A 176 -5.48 10.56 12.84
N GLY A 177 -4.22 10.93 12.65
CA GLY A 177 -3.62 11.03 11.31
C GLY A 177 -3.58 9.68 10.60
N ARG A 178 -3.24 8.62 11.33
CA ARG A 178 -3.22 7.23 10.86
C ARG A 178 -4.60 6.77 10.41
N ASP A 179 -5.62 6.88 11.29
CA ASP A 179 -6.99 6.50 10.97
C ASP A 179 -7.54 7.33 9.79
N GLY A 180 -7.14 8.61 9.70
CA GLY A 180 -7.49 9.48 8.58
C GLY A 180 -6.97 8.96 7.24
N ILE A 181 -5.67 8.62 7.14
CA ILE A 181 -5.07 8.09 5.90
C ILE A 181 -5.70 6.75 5.51
N LEU A 182 -5.92 5.84 6.47
CA LEU A 182 -6.54 4.54 6.19
C LEU A 182 -8.00 4.69 5.71
N SER A 183 -8.74 5.63 6.30
CA SER A 183 -10.10 5.97 5.85
C SER A 183 -10.11 6.53 4.43
N GLU A 184 -9.11 7.34 4.06
CA GLU A 184 -8.97 7.89 2.71
C GLU A 184 -8.63 6.82 1.68
N ILE A 185 -7.79 5.83 2.03
CA ILE A 185 -7.52 4.65 1.17
C ILE A 185 -8.82 3.87 0.88
N LYS A 186 -9.66 3.65 1.90
CA LYS A 186 -10.95 2.97 1.71
C LYS A 186 -11.90 3.76 0.82
N LYS A 187 -12.04 5.06 1.07
CA LYS A 187 -12.87 5.94 0.24
C LYS A 187 -12.39 5.99 -1.20
N LEU A 188 -11.07 6.04 -1.40
CA LEU A 188 -10.47 5.98 -2.74
C LEU A 188 -10.86 4.68 -3.45
N HIS A 189 -10.81 3.54 -2.76
CA HIS A 189 -11.24 2.26 -3.30
C HIS A 189 -12.74 2.23 -3.64
N GLU A 190 -13.59 2.78 -2.76
CA GLU A 190 -15.03 2.88 -3.01
C GLU A 190 -15.35 3.76 -4.23
N GLU A 191 -14.63 4.87 -4.42
CA GLU A 191 -14.84 5.81 -5.53
C GLU A 191 -14.16 5.37 -6.84
N LYS A 192 -13.11 4.56 -6.76
CA LYS A 192 -12.31 4.05 -7.90
C LYS A 192 -12.13 2.53 -7.78
N PRO A 193 -13.22 1.75 -7.85
CA PRO A 193 -13.18 0.31 -7.62
C PRO A 193 -12.35 -0.46 -8.65
N GLU A 194 -12.04 0.14 -9.81
CA GLU A 194 -11.16 -0.45 -10.83
C GLU A 194 -9.67 -0.26 -10.53
N MET A 195 -9.31 0.68 -9.63
CA MET A 195 -7.92 0.96 -9.28
C MET A 195 -7.36 -0.16 -8.41
N ILE A 196 -6.18 -0.65 -8.75
CA ILE A 196 -5.42 -1.56 -7.89
C ILE A 196 -4.76 -0.73 -6.80
N ILE A 197 -5.07 -1.01 -5.53
CA ILE A 197 -4.42 -0.35 -4.40
C ILE A 197 -3.57 -1.36 -3.66
N ILE A 198 -2.28 -1.07 -3.55
CA ILE A 198 -1.32 -1.87 -2.80
C ILE A 198 -0.75 -1.01 -1.68
N PHE A 199 -0.74 -1.52 -0.46
CA PHE A 199 -0.02 -0.84 0.61
C PHE A 199 0.86 -1.80 1.39
N VAL A 200 2.04 -1.32 1.78
CA VAL A 200 2.93 -2.03 2.69
C VAL A 200 2.62 -1.57 4.10
N SER A 201 2.52 -2.50 5.04
CA SER A 201 2.37 -2.14 6.46
C SER A 201 3.01 -3.17 7.39
N HIS A 202 3.53 -2.67 8.51
CA HIS A 202 3.96 -3.49 9.66
C HIS A 202 2.88 -3.62 10.73
N SER A 203 1.75 -2.93 10.58
CA SER A 203 0.64 -2.97 11.51
C SER A 203 -0.43 -3.94 11.05
N MET A 204 -0.59 -5.02 11.78
CA MET A 204 -1.63 -6.02 11.48
C MET A 204 -3.04 -5.46 11.71
N GLU A 205 -3.19 -4.48 12.60
CA GLU A 205 -4.44 -3.75 12.82
C GLU A 205 -4.86 -2.94 11.59
N ASP A 206 -3.90 -2.23 10.97
CA ASP A 206 -4.17 -1.47 9.74
C ASP A 206 -4.54 -2.40 8.59
N VAL A 207 -3.80 -3.49 8.47
CA VAL A 207 -4.06 -4.52 7.46
C VAL A 207 -5.45 -5.12 7.64
N ALA A 208 -5.82 -5.52 8.86
CA ALA A 208 -7.12 -6.10 9.16
C ALA A 208 -8.28 -5.13 8.88
N LYS A 209 -8.06 -3.82 9.13
CA LYS A 209 -9.07 -2.79 8.90
C LYS A 209 -9.24 -2.42 7.43
N THR A 210 -8.17 -2.49 6.62
CA THR A 210 -8.13 -1.82 5.32
C THR A 210 -8.00 -2.77 4.14
N ALA A 211 -7.28 -3.89 4.30
CA ALA A 211 -7.04 -4.82 3.22
C ALA A 211 -8.23 -5.77 2.98
N GLU A 212 -8.36 -6.22 1.74
CA GLU A 212 -9.21 -7.33 1.31
C GLU A 212 -8.37 -8.57 1.01
N HIS A 213 -7.16 -8.34 0.49
CA HIS A 213 -6.20 -9.37 0.14
C HIS A 213 -4.86 -9.10 0.83
N ILE A 214 -4.16 -10.14 1.24
CA ILE A 214 -2.86 -10.06 1.91
C ILE A 214 -1.83 -10.89 1.17
N VAL A 215 -0.65 -10.32 0.97
CA VAL A 215 0.55 -10.98 0.49
C VAL A 215 1.56 -11.00 1.63
N VAL A 216 1.97 -12.17 2.08
CA VAL A 216 2.97 -12.36 3.14
C VAL A 216 4.31 -12.67 2.53
N MET A 217 5.29 -11.80 2.76
CA MET A 217 6.67 -12.00 2.33
C MET A 217 7.54 -12.50 3.49
N ASN A 218 8.32 -13.52 3.23
CA ASN A 218 9.31 -14.05 4.16
C ASN A 218 10.60 -14.41 3.42
N ASN A 219 11.73 -13.87 3.86
CA ASN A 219 13.06 -14.17 3.31
C ASN A 219 13.14 -14.08 1.77
N GLY A 220 12.56 -13.02 1.21
CA GLY A 220 12.59 -12.77 -0.24
C GLY A 220 11.65 -13.67 -1.07
N ARG A 221 10.72 -14.37 -0.45
CA ARG A 221 9.72 -15.25 -1.09
C ARG A 221 8.31 -14.88 -0.68
N ILE A 222 7.34 -15.27 -1.49
CA ILE A 222 5.94 -15.24 -1.08
C ILE A 222 5.68 -16.48 -0.21
N ALA A 223 5.37 -16.25 1.07
CA ALA A 223 5.10 -17.33 2.01
C ALA A 223 3.62 -17.76 1.95
N MET A 224 2.71 -16.79 1.81
CA MET A 224 1.27 -17.05 1.63
C MET A 224 0.59 -15.84 1.00
N THR A 225 -0.54 -16.09 0.37
CA THR A 225 -1.47 -15.07 -0.13
C THR A 225 -2.89 -15.50 0.18
N GLY A 226 -3.81 -14.55 0.32
CA GLY A 226 -5.22 -14.86 0.53
C GLY A 226 -6.00 -13.70 1.11
N GLY A 227 -7.28 -13.92 1.39
CA GLY A 227 -8.12 -12.95 2.10
C GLY A 227 -7.65 -12.73 3.55
N VAL A 228 -8.08 -11.60 4.15
CA VAL A 228 -7.70 -11.22 5.53
C VAL A 228 -7.99 -12.34 6.54
N LYS A 229 -9.19 -12.95 6.45
CA LYS A 229 -9.59 -14.05 7.35
C LYS A 229 -8.73 -15.28 7.15
N GLU A 230 -8.42 -15.64 5.92
CA GLU A 230 -7.60 -16.79 5.57
C GLU A 230 -6.19 -16.67 6.13
N VAL A 231 -5.53 -15.53 5.88
CA VAL A 231 -4.14 -15.30 6.33
C VAL A 231 -4.05 -15.19 7.84
N PHE A 232 -4.91 -14.40 8.49
CA PHE A 232 -4.84 -14.23 9.95
C PHE A 232 -5.34 -15.44 10.76
N SER A 233 -6.10 -16.37 10.17
CA SER A 233 -6.41 -17.65 10.82
C SER A 233 -5.18 -18.54 10.96
N ARG A 234 -4.12 -18.31 10.18
CA ARG A 234 -2.83 -19.01 10.22
C ARG A 234 -1.84 -18.36 11.20
N GLY A 235 -2.32 -17.88 12.33
CA GLY A 235 -1.55 -17.08 13.29
C GLY A 235 -0.24 -17.72 13.74
N ARG A 236 -0.19 -19.06 13.94
CA ARG A 236 1.05 -19.77 14.32
C ARG A 236 2.11 -19.68 13.24
N GLU A 237 1.75 -19.84 11.98
CA GLU A 237 2.69 -19.73 10.85
C GLU A 237 3.20 -18.31 10.70
N LEU A 238 2.34 -17.29 10.93
CA LEU A 238 2.77 -15.89 10.97
C LEU A 238 3.76 -15.63 12.11
N GLU A 239 3.52 -16.18 13.30
CA GLU A 239 4.43 -16.05 14.45
C GLU A 239 5.79 -16.72 14.21
N GLU A 240 5.85 -17.88 13.55
CA GLU A 240 7.09 -18.55 13.13
C GLU A 240 7.90 -17.69 12.13
N MET A 241 7.24 -16.85 11.34
CA MET A 241 7.87 -15.88 10.44
C MET A 241 8.21 -14.53 11.12
N GLY A 242 8.03 -14.43 12.44
CA GLY A 242 8.27 -13.18 13.18
C GLY A 242 7.20 -12.10 12.97
N LEU A 243 6.05 -12.49 12.45
CA LEU A 243 4.88 -11.62 12.29
C LEU A 243 3.89 -11.85 13.43
N SER A 244 2.86 -11.02 13.49
CA SER A 244 1.81 -11.15 14.49
C SER A 244 0.44 -11.25 13.81
N VAL A 245 -0.59 -11.51 14.59
CA VAL A 245 -1.98 -11.22 14.24
C VAL A 245 -2.44 -9.99 15.01
N PRO A 246 -3.55 -9.34 14.63
CA PRO A 246 -4.11 -8.21 15.37
C PRO A 246 -4.25 -8.52 16.86
N GLN A 247 -4.01 -7.54 17.74
CA GLN A 247 -4.05 -7.73 19.19
C GLN A 247 -5.44 -8.19 19.67
N ILE A 248 -6.49 -7.69 19.01
CA ILE A 248 -7.85 -8.10 19.32
C ILE A 248 -8.06 -9.59 19.05
N THR A 249 -7.45 -10.15 18.01
CA THR A 249 -7.50 -11.60 17.72
C THR A 249 -6.87 -12.42 18.86
N LYS A 250 -5.73 -11.95 19.38
CA LYS A 250 -5.07 -12.59 20.54
C LYS A 250 -5.93 -12.50 21.81
N LEU A 251 -6.59 -11.35 22.02
CA LEU A 251 -7.50 -11.17 23.15
C LEU A 251 -8.68 -12.13 23.05
N CYS A 252 -9.35 -12.19 21.89
CA CYS A 252 -10.48 -13.11 21.68
C CYS A 252 -10.08 -14.58 21.88
N ALA A 253 -8.90 -14.99 21.40
CA ALA A 253 -8.38 -16.33 21.63
C ALA A 253 -8.17 -16.65 23.14
N ARG A 254 -7.65 -15.67 23.92
CA ARG A 254 -7.51 -15.81 25.38
C ARG A 254 -8.85 -15.87 26.10
N LEU A 255 -9.83 -15.06 25.71
CA LEU A 255 -11.18 -15.08 26.27
C LEU A 255 -11.87 -16.40 25.98
N SER A 256 -11.73 -16.95 24.78
CA SER A 256 -12.23 -18.28 24.43
C SER A 256 -11.58 -19.38 25.30
N SER A 257 -10.26 -19.31 25.52
CA SER A 257 -9.54 -20.24 26.40
C SER A 257 -9.95 -20.11 27.85
N ALA A 258 -10.46 -18.97 28.31
CA ALA A 258 -11.00 -18.73 29.64
C ALA A 258 -12.47 -19.14 29.78
N GLY A 259 -13.08 -19.77 28.76
CA GLY A 259 -14.44 -20.29 28.80
C GLY A 259 -15.52 -19.32 28.34
N ILE A 260 -15.15 -18.13 27.82
CA ILE A 260 -16.11 -17.21 27.19
C ILE A 260 -16.39 -17.71 25.79
N ASN A 261 -17.66 -17.97 25.47
CA ASN A 261 -18.06 -18.45 24.15
C ASN A 261 -18.00 -17.28 23.14
N ILE A 262 -16.84 -17.06 22.56
CA ILE A 262 -16.62 -16.07 21.52
C ILE A 262 -16.20 -16.75 20.21
N GLU A 263 -16.75 -16.27 19.10
CA GLU A 263 -16.43 -16.78 17.77
C GLU A 263 -14.93 -16.53 17.43
N GLN A 264 -14.29 -17.48 16.76
CA GLN A 264 -12.93 -17.32 16.25
C GLN A 264 -12.94 -16.51 14.93
N GLY A 265 -11.80 -15.90 14.59
CA GLY A 265 -11.67 -15.15 13.33
C GLY A 265 -12.16 -13.71 13.44
N ILE A 266 -12.01 -13.10 14.60
CA ILE A 266 -12.23 -11.67 14.86
C ILE A 266 -10.90 -10.96 14.68
N PHE A 267 -10.86 -9.96 13.81
CA PHE A 267 -9.62 -9.28 13.44
C PHE A 267 -9.67 -7.76 13.67
N THR A 268 -10.86 -7.20 13.93
CA THR A 268 -11.04 -5.77 14.23
C THR A 268 -11.68 -5.57 15.60
N VAL A 269 -11.46 -4.41 16.20
CA VAL A 269 -12.05 -4.05 17.49
C VAL A 269 -13.57 -3.92 17.36
N GLU A 270 -14.03 -3.40 16.25
CA GLU A 270 -15.45 -3.21 15.94
C GLU A 270 -16.18 -4.55 15.91
N GLU A 271 -15.64 -5.55 15.19
CA GLU A 271 -16.18 -6.93 15.19
C GLU A 271 -16.18 -7.55 16.59
N ALA A 272 -15.10 -7.31 17.37
CA ALA A 272 -15.02 -7.85 18.72
C ALA A 272 -16.09 -7.27 19.65
N VAL A 273 -16.34 -5.98 19.58
CA VAL A 273 -17.37 -5.30 20.39
C VAL A 273 -18.76 -5.88 20.08
N GLU A 274 -19.11 -6.03 18.79
CA GLU A 274 -20.39 -6.63 18.39
C GLU A 274 -20.54 -8.07 18.93
N LYS A 275 -19.51 -8.89 18.72
CA LYS A 275 -19.57 -10.31 19.10
C LYS A 275 -19.55 -10.49 20.62
N LEU A 276 -18.79 -9.69 21.36
CA LEU A 276 -18.77 -9.72 22.82
C LEU A 276 -20.09 -9.23 23.42
N ALA A 277 -20.68 -8.14 22.92
CA ALA A 277 -21.98 -7.65 23.35
C ALA A 277 -23.04 -8.73 23.17
N ALA A 278 -23.07 -9.39 22.01
CA ALA A 278 -23.99 -10.49 21.74
C ALA A 278 -23.77 -11.69 22.69
N ALA A 279 -22.50 -12.07 22.96
CA ALA A 279 -22.17 -13.20 23.84
C ALA A 279 -22.48 -12.93 25.31
N MET A 280 -22.48 -11.66 25.73
CA MET A 280 -22.76 -11.22 27.10
C MET A 280 -24.22 -10.78 27.33
N ASN A 281 -25.07 -10.83 26.29
CA ASN A 281 -26.45 -10.35 26.31
C ASN A 281 -26.56 -8.85 26.72
N LEU A 282 -25.59 -8.01 26.28
CA LEU A 282 -25.54 -6.59 26.54
C LEU A 282 -26.16 -5.79 25.37
#